data_54d2cba18564a52c28f91c01b94178cb
#
_entry.id   54d2cba18564a52c28f91c01b94178cb
#
_cell.length_a   1.000
_cell.length_b   1.000
_cell.length_c   1.000
_cell.angle_alpha   90.00
_cell.angle_beta   90.00
_cell.angle_gamma   90.00
#
_symmetry.space_group_name_H-M   'P 1'
#
loop_
_entity.id
_entity.type
_entity.pdbx_description
1 polymer ?
#
loop_
_entity_poly.entity_id
_entity_poly.type
_entity_poly.pdbx_seq_one_letter_code
_entity_poly.pdbx_strand_id
1 'polypeptide(L)'
;MSKQIKHSVVCLLADLRRITGVLFILAYLLFSTNAHGAVVSADLEVHLVHNVSTNWQTVHLENTYTDAIPVCSYNLISFSGTNPNYDYPPAVVRIRNITASNFEIRIQGWEDGPAVTGNVHCIVANSGAHQMPDGRKFEAHSVISDKTVGKAATDGTWNQANLEDVSSTISHSYNNPVVLGQVISYNDSRASVFHTTDCDARTNEPFQSGQADGICVGKHIGSIPGSRNPETIGYLVAEQGNGFVNGMLYQLGNGADSIRGNNAGNTASAYTVFNNYSVGVVTQVGEDGGDGSWAVLYGADPLPNGQIVVAVDEDIFAGDTTRNHTTESVDYWVFAAAELTLVKEVVNDSGGTATATDFTIGASGPVTLSGITGDTSVTGITVNPSTYIFNESGPAGYTGKWNCVGASNWATGVYVGSGTEVICTLTNDDDVIVVLDATLTLRKDVVNDNGGSAVSGDFTLRFDNGAGITGTGAPGDNAVTNVTVPPGNYLLSESTVPGYTQANVSCDGLDSDGTDGVNLGPGEKVTCVFVNDDIGVDLNINKTVSDSSPNVGDTITFTITVTNNGPSQATNVRVLDVVEAGFGYVPASMTGATSMLDSSPAGTGLEWIIANLPTGSSATLTFQATVFPP
;
A
#
# COMPACT_ATOMS: atom_id res chain seq x y z
N MET A 1 -38.20 -11.17 44.62
CA MET A 1 -38.16 -9.96 43.80
C MET A 1 -36.83 -9.18 43.89
N SER A 2 -36.01 -9.35 44.91
CA SER A 2 -34.76 -8.55 45.07
C SER A 2 -33.52 -9.12 44.35
N LYS A 3 -33.47 -10.38 43.95
CA LYS A 3 -32.31 -10.98 43.26
C LYS A 3 -32.33 -10.84 41.72
N GLN A 4 -33.51 -10.68 41.12
CA GLN A 4 -33.60 -10.48 39.66
C GLN A 4 -33.26 -9.03 39.21
N ILE A 5 -33.48 -8.07 40.09
CA ILE A 5 -33.17 -6.64 39.78
C ILE A 5 -31.65 -6.39 39.78
N LYS A 6 -30.87 -7.10 40.62
CA LYS A 6 -29.41 -6.95 40.63
C LYS A 6 -28.71 -7.50 39.37
N HIS A 7 -29.25 -8.58 38.76
CA HIS A 7 -28.67 -9.15 37.54
C HIS A 7 -28.93 -8.28 36.32
N SER A 8 -30.10 -7.65 36.22
CA SER A 8 -30.44 -6.78 35.10
C SER A 8 -29.66 -5.46 35.13
N VAL A 9 -29.34 -4.94 36.33
CA VAL A 9 -28.57 -3.70 36.47
C VAL A 9 -27.07 -3.92 36.15
N VAL A 10 -26.53 -5.10 36.48
CA VAL A 10 -25.12 -5.42 36.16
C VAL A 10 -24.93 -5.66 34.65
N CYS A 11 -25.88 -6.32 33.96
CA CYS A 11 -25.81 -6.43 32.47
C CYS A 11 -25.98 -5.07 31.78
N LEU A 12 -26.86 -4.18 32.30
CA LEU A 12 -27.05 -2.85 31.69
C LEU A 12 -25.82 -1.94 31.86
N LEU A 13 -25.09 -2.07 32.98
CA LEU A 13 -23.85 -1.33 33.21
C LEU A 13 -22.67 -1.89 32.40
N ALA A 14 -22.63 -3.19 32.13
CA ALA A 14 -21.63 -3.78 31.26
C ALA A 14 -21.82 -3.35 29.79
N ASP A 15 -23.07 -3.31 29.31
CA ASP A 15 -23.38 -2.83 27.96
C ASP A 15 -23.17 -1.32 27.80
N LEU A 16 -23.41 -0.51 28.85
CA LEU A 16 -23.09 0.92 28.83
C LEU A 16 -21.57 1.18 28.78
N ARG A 17 -20.76 0.34 29.45
CA ARG A 17 -19.29 0.46 29.39
C ARG A 17 -18.72 0.04 28.04
N ARG A 18 -19.32 -0.95 27.36
CA ARG A 18 -18.96 -1.32 25.99
C ARG A 18 -19.31 -0.20 24.99
N ILE A 19 -20.45 0.44 25.14
CA ILE A 19 -20.88 1.55 24.27
C ILE A 19 -20.01 2.80 24.50
N THR A 20 -19.59 3.09 25.75
CA THR A 20 -18.70 4.20 26.02
C THR A 20 -17.27 3.92 25.54
N GLY A 21 -16.76 2.70 25.62
CA GLY A 21 -15.45 2.33 25.05
C GLY A 21 -15.40 2.49 23.53
N VAL A 22 -16.44 2.01 22.83
CA VAL A 22 -16.56 2.16 21.37
C VAL A 22 -16.75 3.64 20.96
N LEU A 23 -17.53 4.42 21.74
CA LEU A 23 -17.68 5.85 21.49
C LEU A 23 -16.39 6.65 21.77
N PHE A 24 -15.57 6.24 22.74
CA PHE A 24 -14.26 6.86 22.98
C PHE A 24 -13.28 6.54 21.85
N ILE A 25 -13.25 5.30 21.34
CA ILE A 25 -12.42 4.91 20.19
C ILE A 25 -12.85 5.69 18.94
N LEU A 26 -14.17 5.81 18.67
CA LEU A 26 -14.66 6.63 17.56
C LEU A 26 -14.39 8.14 17.74
N ALA A 27 -14.39 8.65 18.98
CA ALA A 27 -14.09 10.06 19.25
C ALA A 27 -12.58 10.36 19.15
N TYR A 28 -11.71 9.39 19.46
CA TYR A 28 -10.25 9.55 19.35
C TYR A 28 -9.75 9.49 17.89
N LEU A 29 -10.41 8.72 17.03
CA LEU A 29 -10.11 8.70 15.59
C LEU A 29 -10.35 10.04 14.87
N LEU A 30 -10.99 11.01 15.55
CA LEU A 30 -11.29 12.33 14.99
C LEU A 30 -10.21 13.41 15.21
N PHE A 31 -9.11 13.12 15.92
CA PHE A 31 -8.14 14.15 16.33
C PHE A 31 -6.65 13.81 16.10
N SER A 32 -6.30 12.79 15.32
CA SER A 32 -4.89 12.49 15.05
C SER A 32 -4.28 13.51 14.06
N THR A 33 -3.19 14.17 14.45
CA THR A 33 -2.56 15.25 13.69
C THR A 33 -1.17 14.95 13.14
N ASN A 34 -0.63 13.74 13.33
CA ASN A 34 0.66 13.35 12.76
C ASN A 34 0.51 12.05 11.96
N ALA A 35 1.08 12.00 10.79
CA ALA A 35 1.13 10.83 9.94
C ALA A 35 2.56 10.27 9.95
N HIS A 36 2.68 9.00 10.17
CA HIS A 36 3.86 8.23 9.83
C HIS A 36 3.63 7.54 8.50
N GLY A 37 4.71 7.25 7.77
CA GLY A 37 4.66 6.66 6.44
C GLY A 37 5.15 5.22 6.39
N ALA A 38 4.83 4.53 5.32
CA ALA A 38 5.43 3.25 4.99
C ALA A 38 6.60 3.44 4.02
N VAL A 39 7.77 2.91 4.37
CA VAL A 39 9.00 3.04 3.58
C VAL A 39 8.95 2.07 2.40
N VAL A 40 8.94 2.58 1.18
CA VAL A 40 9.03 1.79 -0.07
C VAL A 40 10.51 1.49 -0.39
N SER A 41 11.38 2.48 -0.26
CA SER A 41 12.84 2.35 -0.40
C SER A 41 13.52 3.45 0.41
N ALA A 42 14.84 3.51 0.42
CA ALA A 42 15.58 4.61 1.04
C ALA A 42 15.23 5.99 0.43
N ASP A 43 14.75 6.01 -0.82
CA ASP A 43 14.44 7.22 -1.57
C ASP A 43 12.96 7.45 -1.81
N LEU A 44 12.09 6.62 -1.24
CA LEU A 44 10.64 6.67 -1.46
C LEU A 44 9.85 6.15 -0.27
N GLU A 45 8.87 6.90 0.18
CA GLU A 45 7.90 6.49 1.19
C GLU A 45 6.49 6.98 0.86
N VAL A 46 5.49 6.41 1.50
CA VAL A 46 4.08 6.72 1.29
C VAL A 46 3.37 6.97 2.62
N HIS A 47 2.38 7.88 2.60
CA HIS A 47 1.63 8.29 3.78
C HIS A 47 0.14 8.34 3.48
N LEU A 48 -0.67 7.93 4.46
CA LEU A 48 -2.09 8.27 4.55
C LEU A 48 -2.26 9.23 5.73
N VAL A 49 -2.54 10.49 5.43
CA VAL A 49 -2.67 11.55 6.43
C VAL A 49 -4.15 11.77 6.72
N HIS A 50 -4.58 11.39 7.92
CA HIS A 50 -5.98 11.49 8.32
C HIS A 50 -6.35 12.89 8.78
N ASN A 51 -7.61 13.27 8.57
CA ASN A 51 -8.23 14.47 9.13
C ASN A 51 -7.46 15.76 8.84
N VAL A 52 -6.81 15.86 7.68
CA VAL A 52 -6.18 17.10 7.23
C VAL A 52 -7.25 18.18 7.09
N SER A 53 -7.03 19.33 7.69
CA SER A 53 -7.97 20.45 7.68
C SER A 53 -7.38 21.67 6.98
N THR A 54 -8.03 22.82 7.11
CA THR A 54 -7.52 24.12 6.66
C THR A 54 -6.34 24.64 7.49
N ASN A 55 -6.07 24.04 8.66
CA ASN A 55 -4.88 24.33 9.46
C ASN A 55 -3.68 23.56 8.95
N TRP A 56 -2.49 24.14 9.07
CA TRP A 56 -1.25 23.45 8.75
C TRP A 56 -0.99 22.33 9.76
N GLN A 57 -0.71 21.15 9.24
CA GLN A 57 -0.38 19.92 9.96
C GLN A 57 1.00 19.44 9.51
N THR A 58 1.85 19.04 10.46
CA THR A 58 3.16 18.47 10.15
C THR A 58 3.04 17.00 9.80
N VAL A 59 3.66 16.59 8.71
CA VAL A 59 3.88 15.19 8.32
C VAL A 59 5.34 14.86 8.59
N HIS A 60 5.59 13.88 9.41
CA HIS A 60 6.94 13.38 9.69
C HIS A 60 7.33 12.32 8.66
N LEU A 61 8.59 12.35 8.23
CA LEU A 61 9.13 11.40 7.26
C LEU A 61 9.90 10.30 7.98
N GLU A 62 9.75 9.08 7.54
CA GLU A 62 10.46 7.91 8.06
C GLU A 62 11.90 7.86 7.54
N ASN A 63 12.10 8.26 6.29
CA ASN A 63 13.42 8.46 5.72
C ASN A 63 13.96 9.88 6.03
N THR A 64 15.27 10.03 5.90
CA THR A 64 15.91 11.35 5.89
C THR A 64 16.32 11.69 4.47
N TYR A 65 15.70 12.69 3.89
CA TYR A 65 15.92 13.11 2.51
C TYR A 65 16.94 14.27 2.41
N THR A 66 17.70 14.27 1.33
CA THR A 66 18.52 15.45 0.97
C THR A 66 17.66 16.57 0.43
N ASP A 67 16.65 16.22 -0.36
CA ASP A 67 15.69 17.13 -0.98
C ASP A 67 14.38 16.37 -1.21
N ALA A 68 13.44 16.52 -0.28
CA ALA A 68 12.17 15.78 -0.30
C ALA A 68 11.19 16.40 -1.30
N ILE A 69 10.61 15.58 -2.15
CA ILE A 69 9.57 15.94 -3.13
C ILE A 69 8.26 15.24 -2.75
N PRO A 70 7.41 15.87 -1.93
CA PRO A 70 6.09 15.34 -1.62
C PRO A 70 5.09 15.60 -2.75
N VAL A 71 4.31 14.56 -3.10
CA VAL A 71 3.18 14.62 -4.04
C VAL A 71 1.96 14.02 -3.35
N CYS A 72 0.88 14.79 -3.25
CA CYS A 72 -0.26 14.43 -2.43
C CYS A 72 -1.59 14.62 -3.15
N SER A 73 -2.53 13.72 -2.92
CA SER A 73 -3.90 13.78 -3.44
C SER A 73 -4.93 13.81 -2.32
N TYR A 74 -5.88 14.71 -2.45
CA TYR A 74 -7.02 14.82 -1.54
C TYR A 74 -8.05 13.75 -1.84
N ASN A 75 -8.67 13.19 -0.79
CA ASN A 75 -9.81 12.31 -0.91
C ASN A 75 -11.12 13.10 -0.73
N LEU A 76 -11.79 13.39 -1.84
CA LEU A 76 -13.10 14.04 -1.86
C LEU A 76 -14.20 13.01 -1.54
N ILE A 77 -14.90 13.18 -0.44
CA ILE A 77 -15.90 12.21 0.02
C ILE A 77 -17.14 12.17 -0.90
N SER A 78 -17.61 13.31 -1.37
CA SER A 78 -18.82 13.40 -2.17
C SER A 78 -18.91 14.74 -2.90
N PHE A 79 -19.61 14.75 -4.04
CA PHE A 79 -20.07 15.97 -4.70
C PHE A 79 -21.46 16.44 -4.19
N SER A 80 -21.99 15.88 -3.11
CA SER A 80 -23.33 16.23 -2.62
C SER A 80 -23.42 17.67 -2.17
N GLY A 81 -24.50 18.34 -2.58
CA GLY A 81 -24.81 19.73 -2.28
C GLY A 81 -25.47 20.42 -3.48
N THR A 82 -26.60 21.06 -3.27
CA THR A 82 -27.41 21.67 -4.34
C THR A 82 -27.31 23.20 -4.32
N ASN A 83 -26.14 23.78 -4.18
CA ASN A 83 -25.95 25.24 -4.26
C ASN A 83 -24.59 25.68 -3.67
N PRO A 84 -24.09 26.92 -3.83
CA PRO A 84 -22.73 27.33 -3.50
C PRO A 84 -22.24 26.99 -2.09
N ASN A 85 -23.07 26.37 -1.28
CA ASN A 85 -22.74 25.78 0.02
C ASN A 85 -22.66 24.25 -0.09
N TYR A 86 -21.79 23.74 -0.97
CA TYR A 86 -21.49 22.31 -0.98
C TYR A 86 -20.98 21.85 0.40
N ASP A 87 -21.49 20.72 0.88
CA ASP A 87 -20.92 20.08 2.09
C ASP A 87 -19.43 19.74 1.89
N TYR A 88 -19.03 19.57 0.63
CA TYR A 88 -17.65 19.31 0.21
C TYR A 88 -17.28 20.22 -0.97
N PRO A 89 -16.82 21.45 -0.71
CA PRO A 89 -16.45 22.42 -1.76
C PRO A 89 -15.20 21.97 -2.50
N PRO A 90 -14.96 22.50 -3.72
CA PRO A 90 -13.71 22.31 -4.43
C PRO A 90 -12.52 22.67 -3.55
N ALA A 91 -11.53 21.79 -3.50
CA ALA A 91 -10.40 21.97 -2.61
C ALA A 91 -9.11 21.37 -3.18
N VAL A 92 -7.99 21.89 -2.71
CA VAL A 92 -6.66 21.46 -3.13
C VAL A 92 -5.75 21.23 -1.93
N VAL A 93 -4.79 20.35 -2.10
CA VAL A 93 -3.71 20.15 -1.14
C VAL A 93 -2.69 21.27 -1.27
N ARG A 94 -2.26 21.85 -0.16
CA ARG A 94 -1.18 22.82 -0.10
C ARG A 94 -0.06 22.29 0.79
N ILE A 95 1.17 22.50 0.34
CA ILE A 95 2.39 22.04 1.00
C ILE A 95 3.34 23.24 1.21
N ARG A 96 4.10 23.22 2.31
CA ARG A 96 5.17 24.18 2.60
C ARG A 96 6.16 23.62 3.61
N ASN A 97 7.21 24.38 3.91
CA ASN A 97 8.19 24.12 4.96
C ASN A 97 8.78 22.71 4.90
N ILE A 98 9.14 22.28 3.68
CA ILE A 98 9.76 20.98 3.45
C ILE A 98 11.18 20.97 4.02
N THR A 99 11.47 19.95 4.80
CA THR A 99 12.79 19.69 5.40
C THR A 99 13.24 18.26 5.09
N ALA A 100 14.40 17.88 5.58
CA ALA A 100 14.91 16.51 5.42
C ALA A 100 14.03 15.42 6.09
N SER A 101 13.20 15.79 7.07
CA SER A 101 12.46 14.84 7.92
C SER A 101 10.99 15.19 8.14
N ASN A 102 10.50 16.27 7.55
CA ASN A 102 9.08 16.64 7.65
C ASN A 102 8.69 17.68 6.60
N PHE A 103 7.38 17.84 6.40
CA PHE A 103 6.76 18.95 5.68
C PHE A 103 5.43 19.34 6.34
N GLU A 104 4.90 20.50 5.99
CA GLU A 104 3.57 20.92 6.44
C GLU A 104 2.55 20.81 5.31
N ILE A 105 1.36 20.29 5.64
CA ILE A 105 0.25 20.07 4.72
C ILE A 105 -1.04 20.68 5.25
N ARG A 106 -1.91 21.12 4.36
CA ARG A 106 -3.32 21.46 4.65
C ARG A 106 -4.20 21.25 3.43
N ILE A 107 -5.50 21.18 3.63
CA ILE A 107 -6.48 21.31 2.55
C ILE A 107 -6.92 22.77 2.51
N GLN A 108 -6.88 23.36 1.32
CA GLN A 108 -7.35 24.72 1.06
C GLN A 108 -8.58 24.64 0.15
N GLY A 109 -9.71 25.23 0.59
CA GLY A 109 -10.85 25.43 -0.30
C GLY A 109 -10.44 26.33 -1.48
N TRP A 110 -11.02 26.07 -2.62
CA TRP A 110 -10.84 26.93 -3.78
C TRP A 110 -11.46 28.31 -3.48
N GLU A 111 -10.73 29.40 -3.70
CA GLU A 111 -11.16 30.78 -3.45
C GLU A 111 -11.74 31.08 -2.05
N ASP A 112 -11.05 30.72 -0.97
CA ASP A 112 -11.51 30.94 0.40
C ASP A 112 -12.87 30.29 0.71
N GLY A 113 -13.21 29.21 0.00
CA GLY A 113 -14.36 28.37 0.28
C GLY A 113 -14.41 27.87 1.72
N PRO A 114 -15.52 27.28 2.17
CA PRO A 114 -15.68 26.80 3.53
C PRO A 114 -14.58 25.81 3.93
N ALA A 115 -14.38 25.66 5.23
CA ALA A 115 -13.38 24.74 5.78
C ALA A 115 -13.64 23.31 5.31
N VAL A 116 -12.61 22.67 4.78
CA VAL A 116 -12.62 21.29 4.32
C VAL A 116 -11.75 20.45 5.23
N THR A 117 -12.19 19.27 5.56
CA THR A 117 -11.41 18.25 6.27
C THR A 117 -11.54 16.93 5.56
N GLY A 118 -10.44 16.21 5.40
CA GLY A 118 -10.44 14.90 4.73
C GLY A 118 -9.10 14.20 4.85
N ASN A 119 -9.04 13.01 4.28
CA ASN A 119 -7.80 12.26 4.20
C ASN A 119 -6.99 12.73 2.98
N VAL A 120 -5.67 12.68 3.11
CA VAL A 120 -4.73 13.02 2.05
C VAL A 120 -3.72 11.88 1.93
N HIS A 121 -3.57 11.38 0.73
CA HIS A 121 -2.60 10.35 0.38
C HIS A 121 -1.37 11.03 -0.20
N CYS A 122 -0.18 10.67 0.27
CA CYS A 122 1.06 11.27 -0.20
C CYS A 122 2.09 10.21 -0.60
N ILE A 123 2.87 10.53 -1.63
CA ILE A 123 4.15 9.90 -1.94
C ILE A 123 5.22 10.95 -1.68
N VAL A 124 6.31 10.56 -1.03
CA VAL A 124 7.48 11.43 -0.84
C VAL A 124 8.70 10.74 -1.40
N ALA A 125 9.39 11.41 -2.31
CA ALA A 125 10.60 10.89 -2.93
C ALA A 125 11.80 11.82 -2.68
N ASN A 126 13.01 11.26 -2.67
CA ASN A 126 14.23 12.05 -2.72
C ASN A 126 14.44 12.59 -4.14
N SER A 127 14.90 13.83 -4.26
CA SER A 127 15.20 14.41 -5.57
C SER A 127 16.32 13.63 -6.28
N GLY A 128 16.18 13.44 -7.59
CA GLY A 128 17.13 12.74 -8.46
C GLY A 128 16.56 11.53 -9.17
N ALA A 129 17.45 10.79 -9.82
CA ALA A 129 17.12 9.55 -10.54
C ALA A 129 17.40 8.34 -9.66
N HIS A 130 16.43 7.45 -9.54
CA HIS A 130 16.40 6.34 -8.59
C HIS A 130 16.00 5.05 -9.26
N GLN A 131 16.30 3.95 -8.56
CA GLN A 131 15.83 2.62 -8.92
C GLN A 131 15.29 1.91 -7.68
N MET A 132 14.05 1.42 -7.76
CA MET A 132 13.47 0.60 -6.71
C MET A 132 14.16 -0.77 -6.60
N PRO A 133 14.06 -1.47 -5.46
CA PRO A 133 14.67 -2.79 -5.26
C PRO A 133 14.27 -3.85 -6.29
N ASP A 134 13.09 -3.73 -6.91
CA ASP A 134 12.60 -4.61 -7.98
C ASP A 134 13.13 -4.22 -9.38
N GLY A 135 13.98 -3.19 -9.46
CA GLY A 135 14.61 -2.74 -10.68
C GLY A 135 13.87 -1.62 -11.43
N ARG A 136 12.67 -1.22 -11.00
CA ARG A 136 11.89 -0.14 -11.63
C ARG A 136 12.55 1.21 -11.39
N LYS A 137 12.67 1.99 -12.45
CA LYS A 137 13.23 3.34 -12.41
C LYS A 137 12.15 4.37 -12.13
N PHE A 138 12.51 5.38 -11.37
CA PHE A 138 11.72 6.59 -11.19
C PHE A 138 12.64 7.79 -10.98
N GLU A 139 12.11 8.96 -11.16
CA GLU A 139 12.81 10.23 -10.91
C GLU A 139 11.90 11.18 -10.15
N ALA A 140 12.52 11.99 -9.29
CA ALA A 140 11.85 13.05 -8.56
C ALA A 140 12.63 14.36 -8.75
N HIS A 141 11.94 15.41 -9.10
CA HIS A 141 12.56 16.70 -9.39
C HIS A 141 11.67 17.86 -8.93
N SER A 142 12.23 19.04 -8.88
CA SER A 142 11.48 20.28 -8.69
C SER A 142 11.96 21.38 -9.61
N VAL A 143 11.05 22.29 -9.96
CA VAL A 143 11.35 23.50 -10.73
C VAL A 143 10.61 24.69 -10.11
N ILE A 144 11.25 25.86 -10.09
CA ILE A 144 10.58 27.10 -9.69
C ILE A 144 9.94 27.71 -10.93
N SER A 145 8.62 27.94 -10.90
CA SER A 145 7.87 28.45 -12.04
C SER A 145 6.78 29.44 -11.64
N ASP A 146 6.66 30.49 -12.42
CA ASP A 146 5.51 31.41 -12.42
C ASP A 146 4.51 31.08 -13.54
N LYS A 147 4.83 30.12 -14.40
CA LYS A 147 3.99 29.72 -15.51
C LYS A 147 2.70 29.05 -15.03
N THR A 148 1.61 29.36 -15.72
CA THR A 148 0.26 28.91 -15.34
C THR A 148 -0.55 28.51 -16.55
N VAL A 149 -1.41 27.53 -16.36
CA VAL A 149 -2.51 27.12 -17.24
C VAL A 149 -3.81 27.60 -16.62
N GLY A 150 -4.83 27.89 -17.43
CA GLY A 150 -6.13 28.40 -17.01
C GLY A 150 -6.49 29.73 -17.67
N LYS A 151 -7.53 30.42 -17.19
CA LYS A 151 -7.99 31.69 -17.80
C LYS A 151 -6.95 32.79 -17.69
N ALA A 152 -6.60 33.40 -18.81
CA ALA A 152 -5.72 34.57 -18.85
C ALA A 152 -6.35 35.78 -18.17
N ALA A 153 -5.49 36.64 -17.58
CA ALA A 153 -5.88 37.72 -16.68
C ALA A 153 -6.79 38.79 -17.28
N THR A 154 -6.95 38.90 -18.61
CA THR A 154 -7.53 40.09 -19.23
C THR A 154 -8.59 39.86 -20.29
N ASP A 155 -8.69 38.69 -20.87
CA ASP A 155 -9.60 38.43 -21.99
C ASP A 155 -10.47 37.17 -21.85
N GLY A 156 -10.28 36.41 -20.78
CA GLY A 156 -11.02 35.15 -20.57
C GLY A 156 -10.60 34.02 -21.50
N THR A 157 -9.51 34.18 -22.24
CA THR A 157 -8.97 33.10 -23.07
C THR A 157 -8.20 32.11 -22.22
N TRP A 158 -8.36 30.86 -22.57
CA TRP A 158 -7.67 29.75 -21.93
C TRP A 158 -6.22 29.69 -22.39
N ASN A 159 -5.27 29.72 -21.46
CA ASN A 159 -3.85 29.61 -21.78
C ASN A 159 -3.33 28.22 -21.46
N GLN A 160 -3.23 27.39 -22.47
CA GLN A 160 -2.83 25.97 -22.35
C GLN A 160 -1.34 25.72 -22.63
N ALA A 161 -0.61 26.71 -23.15
CA ALA A 161 0.74 26.51 -23.68
C ALA A 161 1.86 27.07 -22.79
N ASN A 162 1.56 27.48 -21.56
CA ASN A 162 2.53 28.17 -20.71
C ASN A 162 3.00 27.29 -19.56
N LEU A 163 3.74 26.22 -19.88
CA LEU A 163 4.33 25.28 -18.93
C LEU A 163 5.86 25.26 -19.05
N GLU A 164 6.54 24.70 -18.05
CA GLU A 164 7.98 24.46 -18.08
C GLU A 164 8.26 23.12 -18.76
N ASP A 165 9.04 23.14 -19.84
CA ASP A 165 9.62 21.93 -20.42
C ASP A 165 10.75 21.45 -19.52
N VAL A 166 10.52 20.31 -18.87
CA VAL A 166 11.49 19.69 -17.95
C VAL A 166 12.16 18.45 -18.53
N SER A 167 11.95 18.16 -19.79
CA SER A 167 12.48 16.97 -20.48
C SER A 167 14.00 16.83 -20.35
N SER A 168 14.74 17.95 -20.36
CA SER A 168 16.19 17.95 -20.22
C SER A 168 16.68 17.60 -18.80
N THR A 169 15.82 17.62 -17.80
CA THR A 169 16.16 17.22 -16.41
C THR A 169 15.97 15.73 -16.19
N ILE A 170 15.21 15.05 -17.05
CA ILE A 170 14.92 13.63 -16.97
C ILE A 170 16.13 12.84 -17.48
N SER A 171 16.65 11.95 -16.64
CA SER A 171 17.85 11.16 -16.92
C SER A 171 17.56 9.79 -17.52
N HIS A 172 16.39 9.22 -17.18
CA HIS A 172 15.95 7.94 -17.71
C HIS A 172 15.08 8.13 -18.96
N SER A 173 15.06 7.11 -19.81
CA SER A 173 14.06 7.01 -20.87
C SER A 173 12.88 6.19 -20.38
N TYR A 174 11.67 6.66 -20.64
CA TYR A 174 10.41 6.02 -20.33
C TYR A 174 9.62 5.75 -21.61
N ASN A 175 9.00 4.58 -21.72
CA ASN A 175 8.12 4.26 -22.85
C ASN A 175 6.68 4.72 -22.58
N ASN A 176 6.25 4.59 -21.34
CA ASN A 176 4.93 5.01 -20.87
C ASN A 176 5.12 5.76 -19.54
N PRO A 177 5.55 7.03 -19.58
CA PRO A 177 5.78 7.80 -18.37
C PRO A 177 4.47 8.05 -17.62
N VAL A 178 4.46 7.78 -16.33
CA VAL A 178 3.46 8.23 -15.36
C VAL A 178 4.04 9.47 -14.70
N VAL A 179 3.32 10.60 -14.79
CA VAL A 179 3.78 11.88 -14.26
C VAL A 179 2.83 12.37 -13.16
N LEU A 180 3.36 12.47 -11.95
CA LEU A 180 2.62 12.91 -10.78
C LEU A 180 3.28 14.16 -10.22
N GLY A 181 2.50 15.08 -9.67
CA GLY A 181 3.13 16.29 -9.14
C GLY A 181 2.30 17.09 -8.16
N GLN A 182 2.94 18.10 -7.59
CA GLN A 182 2.37 18.94 -6.54
C GLN A 182 3.02 20.33 -6.57
N VAL A 183 2.24 21.36 -6.24
CA VAL A 183 2.79 22.67 -5.85
C VAL A 183 3.29 22.54 -4.42
N ILE A 184 4.61 22.55 -4.24
CA ILE A 184 5.28 22.21 -2.97
C ILE A 184 5.86 23.43 -2.23
N SER A 185 5.37 24.62 -2.55
CA SER A 185 5.65 25.85 -1.80
C SER A 185 4.36 26.64 -1.58
N TYR A 186 4.42 27.71 -0.80
CA TYR A 186 3.25 28.55 -0.49
C TYR A 186 3.61 30.04 -0.60
N ASN A 187 4.05 30.44 -1.79
CA ASN A 187 4.44 31.82 -2.11
C ASN A 187 3.25 32.65 -2.65
N ASP A 188 2.20 31.99 -3.11
CA ASP A 188 0.92 32.58 -3.49
C ASP A 188 -0.19 31.95 -2.62
N SER A 189 -0.97 32.79 -1.94
CA SER A 189 -2.05 32.34 -1.06
C SER A 189 -3.27 31.81 -1.83
N ARG A 190 -3.40 32.14 -3.11
CA ARG A 190 -4.50 31.65 -3.95
C ARG A 190 -4.28 30.19 -4.32
N ALA A 191 -5.40 29.47 -4.47
CA ALA A 191 -5.36 28.07 -4.87
C ALA A 191 -4.71 27.88 -6.25
N SER A 192 -3.91 26.84 -6.38
CA SER A 192 -3.38 26.32 -7.63
C SER A 192 -3.05 24.84 -7.44
N VAL A 193 -3.18 24.07 -8.51
CA VAL A 193 -2.82 22.64 -8.52
C VAL A 193 -1.71 22.39 -9.53
N PHE A 194 -1.05 21.27 -9.39
CA PHE A 194 -0.10 20.77 -10.39
C PHE A 194 -0.83 20.45 -11.70
N HIS A 195 -0.19 20.75 -12.80
CA HIS A 195 -0.66 20.38 -14.13
C HIS A 195 0.52 19.90 -14.98
N THR A 196 0.27 18.88 -15.79
CA THR A 196 1.26 18.27 -16.69
C THR A 196 0.62 17.86 -18.01
N THR A 197 1.41 17.90 -19.07
CA THR A 197 1.04 17.45 -20.40
C THR A 197 2.28 17.13 -21.21
N ASP A 198 2.10 16.46 -22.36
CA ASP A 198 3.15 16.35 -23.37
C ASP A 198 3.49 17.75 -23.94
N CYS A 199 4.76 18.12 -23.96
CA CYS A 199 5.22 19.44 -24.45
C CYS A 199 4.93 19.66 -25.93
N ASP A 200 4.99 18.62 -26.74
CA ASP A 200 4.81 18.68 -28.18
C ASP A 200 3.34 18.61 -28.63
N ALA A 201 2.50 17.99 -27.79
CA ALA A 201 1.07 17.99 -27.95
C ALA A 201 0.52 19.39 -27.59
N ARG A 202 0.51 20.32 -28.51
CA ARG A 202 -0.10 21.66 -28.35
C ARG A 202 -1.61 21.63 -28.08
N THR A 203 -2.16 20.46 -27.78
CA THR A 203 -3.56 20.12 -27.67
C THR A 203 -3.95 19.54 -26.32
N ASN A 204 -3.17 19.70 -25.25
CA ASN A 204 -3.46 19.12 -23.93
C ASN A 204 -3.62 17.59 -23.89
N GLU A 205 -3.02 16.88 -24.80
CA GLU A 205 -3.11 15.45 -24.87
C GLU A 205 -2.30 14.77 -23.75
N PRO A 206 -2.79 13.65 -23.20
CA PRO A 206 -2.02 12.83 -22.29
C PRO A 206 -0.81 12.21 -22.99
N PHE A 207 0.19 11.79 -22.18
CA PHE A 207 1.38 11.11 -22.69
C PHE A 207 0.99 9.86 -23.48
N GLN A 208 1.24 9.86 -24.79
CA GLN A 208 0.90 8.71 -25.63
C GLN A 208 2.01 7.64 -25.56
N SER A 209 1.63 6.38 -25.53
CA SER A 209 2.58 5.27 -25.49
C SER A 209 3.57 5.30 -26.66
N GLY A 210 4.87 5.40 -26.33
CA GLY A 210 5.97 5.36 -27.30
C GLY A 210 6.34 6.69 -27.94
N GLN A 211 5.78 7.82 -27.50
CA GLN A 211 6.06 9.16 -28.01
C GLN A 211 5.98 10.25 -26.94
N ALA A 212 6.55 10.04 -25.77
CA ALA A 212 6.78 11.18 -24.88
C ALA A 212 7.97 12.00 -25.42
N ASP A 213 7.69 12.91 -26.33
CA ASP A 213 8.70 13.80 -26.91
C ASP A 213 9.07 14.93 -25.94
N GLY A 214 8.34 15.08 -24.82
CA GLY A 214 8.64 16.01 -23.75
C GLY A 214 7.68 15.92 -22.56
N ILE A 215 8.15 16.34 -21.39
CA ILE A 215 7.35 16.48 -20.18
C ILE A 215 7.27 17.95 -19.82
N CYS A 216 6.06 18.51 -19.86
CA CYS A 216 5.78 19.87 -19.46
C CYS A 216 5.02 19.90 -18.13
N VAL A 217 5.48 20.74 -17.19
CA VAL A 217 4.87 20.88 -15.86
C VAL A 217 4.61 22.33 -15.49
N GLY A 218 3.62 22.57 -14.64
CA GLY A 218 3.31 23.89 -14.14
C GLY A 218 2.15 23.90 -13.16
N LYS A 219 1.44 25.04 -13.12
CA LYS A 219 0.30 25.26 -12.21
C LYS A 219 -0.97 25.50 -13.01
N HIS A 220 -2.02 24.75 -12.68
CA HIS A 220 -3.35 25.09 -13.07
C HIS A 220 -3.97 26.07 -12.06
N ILE A 221 -4.53 27.15 -12.55
CA ILE A 221 -5.10 28.23 -11.72
C ILE A 221 -6.63 28.34 -11.84
N GLY A 222 -7.25 27.38 -12.52
CA GLY A 222 -8.68 27.38 -12.77
C GLY A 222 -9.13 28.57 -13.63
N SER A 223 -10.34 28.98 -13.38
CA SER A 223 -10.96 30.15 -14.01
C SER A 223 -10.60 31.48 -13.33
N ILE A 224 -9.69 31.48 -12.34
CA ILE A 224 -9.31 32.68 -11.58
C ILE A 224 -8.21 33.43 -12.35
N PRO A 225 -8.50 34.58 -12.96
CA PRO A 225 -7.52 35.32 -13.72
C PRO A 225 -6.45 35.96 -12.81
N GLY A 226 -5.29 36.23 -13.37
CA GLY A 226 -4.23 37.00 -12.73
C GLY A 226 -2.88 36.27 -12.69
N SER A 227 -1.80 37.05 -12.67
CA SER A 227 -0.46 36.51 -12.48
C SER A 227 -0.32 35.85 -11.12
N ARG A 228 0.43 34.76 -11.05
CA ARG A 228 0.77 34.03 -9.83
C ARG A 228 2.23 34.28 -9.45
N ASN A 229 2.51 34.29 -8.16
CA ASN A 229 3.89 34.27 -7.69
C ASN A 229 4.58 32.98 -8.12
N PRO A 230 5.90 32.99 -8.36
CA PRO A 230 6.65 31.77 -8.57
C PRO A 230 6.47 30.81 -7.39
N GLU A 231 6.19 29.56 -7.71
CA GLU A 231 6.10 28.45 -6.76
C GLU A 231 7.09 27.35 -7.13
N THR A 232 7.48 26.56 -6.18
CA THR A 232 8.19 25.31 -6.44
C THR A 232 7.20 24.24 -6.85
N ILE A 233 7.41 23.68 -8.01
CA ILE A 233 6.63 22.57 -8.57
C ILE A 233 7.46 21.30 -8.40
N GLY A 234 7.00 20.38 -7.55
CA GLY A 234 7.60 19.05 -7.40
C GLY A 234 6.90 18.07 -8.32
N TYR A 235 7.65 17.16 -8.94
CA TYR A 235 7.09 16.13 -9.80
C TYR A 235 7.89 14.83 -9.75
N LEU A 236 7.17 13.72 -9.98
CA LEU A 236 7.68 12.37 -10.08
C LEU A 236 7.43 11.86 -11.49
N VAL A 237 8.42 11.17 -12.05
CA VAL A 237 8.29 10.48 -13.34
C VAL A 237 8.69 9.04 -13.15
N ALA A 238 7.85 8.10 -13.56
CA ALA A 238 8.13 6.67 -13.46
C ALA A 238 7.55 5.90 -14.64
N GLU A 239 8.08 4.73 -14.94
CA GLU A 239 7.54 3.85 -15.99
C GLU A 239 6.26 3.16 -15.51
N GLN A 240 5.21 3.13 -16.34
CA GLN A 240 3.98 2.37 -16.07
C GLN A 240 4.27 0.91 -15.70
N GLY A 241 3.49 0.35 -14.80
CA GLY A 241 3.54 -1.06 -14.43
C GLY A 241 3.25 -1.33 -12.97
N ASN A 242 3.52 -2.54 -12.53
CA ASN A 242 3.30 -2.96 -11.14
C ASN A 242 4.52 -3.71 -10.61
N GLY A 243 4.60 -3.87 -9.31
CA GLY A 243 5.69 -4.55 -8.65
C GLY A 243 5.41 -4.86 -7.19
N PHE A 244 6.42 -5.43 -6.54
CA PHE A 244 6.37 -5.78 -5.12
C PHE A 244 7.70 -5.41 -4.47
N VAL A 245 7.65 -4.53 -3.47
CA VAL A 245 8.84 -4.00 -2.80
C VAL A 245 8.59 -3.92 -1.29
N ASN A 246 9.53 -4.47 -0.50
CA ASN A 246 9.48 -4.46 0.97
C ASN A 246 8.13 -4.95 1.55
N GLY A 247 7.60 -6.04 1.00
CA GLY A 247 6.30 -6.58 1.42
C GLY A 247 5.08 -5.84 0.87
N MET A 248 5.28 -4.76 0.13
CA MET A 248 4.23 -3.86 -0.36
C MET A 248 4.06 -4.01 -1.87
N LEU A 249 2.84 -4.25 -2.30
CA LEU A 249 2.46 -4.19 -3.71
C LEU A 249 2.29 -2.73 -4.14
N TYR A 250 2.62 -2.44 -5.40
CA TYR A 250 2.33 -1.14 -6.01
C TYR A 250 1.91 -1.28 -7.47
N GLN A 251 1.23 -0.27 -7.97
CA GLN A 251 0.88 -0.13 -9.39
C GLN A 251 0.95 1.33 -9.82
N LEU A 252 1.56 1.55 -11.00
CA LEU A 252 1.53 2.82 -11.72
C LEU A 252 0.74 2.66 -13.01
N GLY A 253 -0.04 3.64 -13.36
CA GLY A 253 -0.77 3.62 -14.62
C GLY A 253 -1.04 5.00 -15.19
N ASN A 254 -1.03 5.02 -16.53
CA ASN A 254 -1.64 6.09 -17.31
C ASN A 254 -3.11 5.70 -17.49
N GLY A 255 -3.99 6.43 -16.86
CA GLY A 255 -5.41 6.15 -16.96
C GLY A 255 -5.98 6.65 -18.29
N ALA A 256 -6.91 5.88 -18.84
CA ALA A 256 -7.62 6.31 -20.05
C ALA A 256 -8.45 7.57 -19.80
N ASP A 257 -8.69 8.36 -20.84
CA ASP A 257 -9.64 9.47 -20.83
C ASP A 257 -11.06 8.95 -20.55
N SER A 258 -11.42 8.88 -19.28
CA SER A 258 -12.68 8.30 -18.82
C SER A 258 -13.15 8.83 -17.46
N ILE A 259 -12.33 9.61 -16.77
CA ILE A 259 -12.64 10.17 -15.45
C ILE A 259 -13.42 11.45 -15.62
N ARG A 260 -14.57 11.54 -14.96
CA ARG A 260 -15.52 12.66 -15.08
C ARG A 260 -15.62 13.46 -13.79
N GLY A 261 -16.08 14.69 -13.94
CA GLY A 261 -16.63 15.51 -12.86
C GLY A 261 -18.03 15.08 -12.42
N ASN A 262 -18.66 15.91 -11.60
CA ASN A 262 -20.03 15.70 -11.09
C ASN A 262 -21.08 15.97 -12.18
N ASN A 263 -21.25 15.09 -13.13
CA ASN A 263 -22.18 15.27 -14.23
C ASN A 263 -23.53 14.58 -13.95
N ALA A 264 -24.59 15.36 -13.61
CA ALA A 264 -26.00 14.96 -13.57
C ALA A 264 -26.31 13.60 -12.88
N GLY A 265 -25.66 13.32 -11.75
CA GLY A 265 -25.83 12.08 -10.99
C GLY A 265 -24.85 10.95 -11.34
N ASN A 266 -23.91 11.16 -12.23
CA ASN A 266 -22.79 10.26 -12.52
C ASN A 266 -21.56 10.75 -11.73
N THR A 267 -21.30 10.14 -10.61
CA THR A 267 -20.48 10.74 -9.54
C THR A 267 -19.11 10.16 -9.39
N ALA A 268 -18.78 9.04 -10.00
CA ALA A 268 -17.47 8.45 -9.87
C ALA A 268 -17.10 7.66 -11.11
N SER A 269 -15.86 7.73 -11.49
CA SER A 269 -15.25 6.81 -12.44
C SER A 269 -14.19 5.99 -11.71
N ALA A 270 -13.89 4.80 -12.19
CA ALA A 270 -12.91 3.95 -11.56
C ALA A 270 -12.01 3.30 -12.61
N TYR A 271 -10.71 3.27 -12.32
CA TYR A 271 -9.81 2.37 -13.02
C TYR A 271 -9.77 1.03 -12.31
N THR A 272 -9.68 -0.04 -13.09
CA THR A 272 -9.44 -1.39 -12.54
C THR A 272 -7.95 -1.55 -12.24
N VAL A 273 -7.63 -2.01 -11.05
CA VAL A 273 -6.27 -2.32 -10.61
C VAL A 273 -6.17 -3.79 -10.17
N PHE A 274 -4.96 -4.32 -10.13
CA PHE A 274 -4.77 -5.78 -9.94
C PHE A 274 -4.99 -6.27 -8.52
N ASN A 275 -4.88 -5.39 -7.51
CA ASN A 275 -4.91 -5.74 -6.10
C ASN A 275 -5.64 -4.70 -5.27
N ASN A 276 -5.69 -4.94 -3.96
CA ASN A 276 -6.16 -3.97 -2.99
C ASN A 276 -5.00 -3.03 -2.63
N TYR A 277 -5.27 -1.74 -2.69
CA TYR A 277 -4.32 -0.70 -2.33
C TYR A 277 -4.93 0.16 -1.22
N SER A 278 -4.09 0.86 -0.47
CA SER A 278 -4.52 1.68 0.67
C SER A 278 -4.02 3.12 0.59
N VAL A 279 -2.93 3.35 -0.14
CA VAL A 279 -2.41 4.69 -0.39
C VAL A 279 -2.27 4.89 -1.89
N GLY A 280 -2.63 6.07 -2.39
CA GLY A 280 -2.50 6.38 -3.80
C GLY A 280 -2.51 7.86 -4.08
N VAL A 281 -1.78 8.29 -5.09
CA VAL A 281 -1.82 9.64 -5.62
C VAL A 281 -2.25 9.62 -7.07
N VAL A 282 -2.94 10.68 -7.47
CA VAL A 282 -3.50 10.86 -8.79
C VAL A 282 -3.16 12.26 -9.33
N THR A 283 -2.96 12.36 -10.62
CA THR A 283 -2.73 13.63 -11.32
C THR A 283 -3.49 13.63 -12.64
N GLN A 284 -4.25 14.67 -12.91
CA GLN A 284 -4.84 14.89 -14.23
C GLN A 284 -3.73 15.23 -15.22
N VAL A 285 -3.77 14.60 -16.40
CA VAL A 285 -2.80 14.78 -17.48
C VAL A 285 -3.53 15.36 -18.70
N GLY A 286 -3.11 16.54 -19.11
CA GLY A 286 -3.86 17.29 -20.11
C GLY A 286 -5.14 17.91 -19.55
N GLU A 287 -5.97 18.47 -20.43
CA GLU A 287 -7.27 19.02 -20.10
C GLU A 287 -8.11 19.19 -21.38
N ASP A 288 -9.22 18.47 -21.47
CA ASP A 288 -10.15 18.55 -22.59
C ASP A 288 -11.29 19.54 -22.37
N GLY A 289 -11.52 19.92 -21.10
CA GLY A 289 -12.54 20.87 -20.70
C GLY A 289 -12.19 22.33 -20.95
N GLY A 290 -13.17 23.19 -20.85
CA GLY A 290 -13.00 24.65 -20.92
C GLY A 290 -12.99 25.33 -19.56
N ASP A 291 -13.13 24.60 -18.47
CA ASP A 291 -13.21 25.05 -17.10
C ASP A 291 -12.08 24.42 -16.28
N GLY A 292 -11.58 25.12 -15.25
CA GLY A 292 -10.43 24.65 -14.48
C GLY A 292 -10.70 23.41 -13.66
N SER A 293 -9.91 22.39 -13.86
CA SER A 293 -10.15 21.09 -13.26
C SER A 293 -8.87 20.41 -12.72
N TRP A 294 -9.07 19.43 -11.86
CA TRP A 294 -8.00 18.58 -11.31
C TRP A 294 -8.53 17.25 -10.81
N ALA A 295 -7.68 16.22 -10.89
CA ALA A 295 -8.02 14.91 -10.36
C ALA A 295 -8.00 14.87 -8.83
N VAL A 296 -8.97 14.15 -8.25
CA VAL A 296 -9.06 13.83 -6.82
C VAL A 296 -9.39 12.35 -6.64
N LEU A 297 -8.95 11.76 -5.55
CA LEU A 297 -9.48 10.50 -5.07
C LEU A 297 -10.92 10.71 -4.61
N TYR A 298 -11.83 9.73 -4.83
CA TYR A 298 -13.25 9.96 -4.60
C TYR A 298 -13.93 8.85 -3.80
N GLY A 299 -14.82 9.28 -2.87
CA GLY A 299 -15.63 8.39 -2.05
C GLY A 299 -15.06 8.17 -0.65
N ALA A 300 -15.84 7.53 0.22
CA ALA A 300 -15.41 7.20 1.59
C ALA A 300 -14.23 6.21 1.61
N ASP A 301 -14.19 5.33 0.63
CA ASP A 301 -13.09 4.42 0.33
C ASP A 301 -12.70 4.60 -1.13
N PRO A 302 -11.66 5.38 -1.45
CA PRO A 302 -11.25 5.65 -2.83
C PRO A 302 -10.47 4.50 -3.47
N LEU A 303 -10.02 3.52 -2.70
CA LEU A 303 -9.20 2.40 -3.15
C LEU A 303 -9.88 1.06 -2.81
N PRO A 304 -11.18 0.87 -3.15
CA PRO A 304 -11.87 -0.35 -2.84
C PRO A 304 -11.30 -1.49 -3.68
N ASN A 305 -11.61 -2.70 -3.26
CA ASN A 305 -11.09 -3.95 -3.82
C ASN A 305 -10.95 -3.95 -5.35
N GLY A 306 -9.72 -3.91 -5.85
CA GLY A 306 -9.42 -3.97 -7.28
C GLY A 306 -9.76 -2.71 -8.09
N GLN A 307 -9.97 -1.58 -7.43
CA GLN A 307 -10.30 -0.32 -8.09
C GLN A 307 -9.58 0.89 -7.48
N ILE A 308 -9.38 1.90 -8.30
CA ILE A 308 -9.11 3.28 -7.91
C ILE A 308 -10.33 4.10 -8.30
N VAL A 309 -11.00 4.69 -7.34
CA VAL A 309 -12.14 5.59 -7.59
C VAL A 309 -11.62 7.02 -7.62
N VAL A 310 -11.83 7.66 -8.76
CA VAL A 310 -11.30 8.98 -9.09
C VAL A 310 -12.42 9.87 -9.60
N ALA A 311 -12.31 11.15 -9.36
CA ALA A 311 -13.16 12.15 -9.98
C ALA A 311 -12.31 13.34 -10.44
N VAL A 312 -12.82 14.07 -11.42
CA VAL A 312 -12.33 15.40 -11.76
C VAL A 312 -13.11 16.40 -10.92
N ASP A 313 -12.39 17.15 -10.10
CA ASP A 313 -12.94 18.28 -9.38
C ASP A 313 -12.74 19.55 -10.21
N GLU A 314 -13.63 20.51 -10.06
CA GLU A 314 -13.67 21.70 -10.89
C GLU A 314 -13.88 22.95 -10.04
N ASP A 315 -13.32 24.07 -10.47
CA ASP A 315 -13.58 25.34 -9.83
C ASP A 315 -15.02 25.85 -10.14
N ILE A 316 -15.58 26.56 -9.19
CA ILE A 316 -16.94 27.13 -9.28
C ILE A 316 -16.91 28.65 -9.45
N PHE A 317 -15.89 29.19 -10.15
CA PHE A 317 -15.67 30.62 -10.30
C PHE A 317 -16.49 31.25 -11.43
N ALA A 318 -16.70 32.57 -11.35
CA ALA A 318 -17.32 33.42 -12.38
C ALA A 318 -18.76 33.05 -12.80
N GLY A 319 -19.53 32.44 -11.89
CA GLY A 319 -20.95 32.11 -12.11
C GLY A 319 -21.16 30.68 -12.59
N ASP A 320 -20.13 29.88 -12.67
CA ASP A 320 -20.29 28.44 -12.72
C ASP A 320 -20.78 27.95 -11.35
N THR A 321 -21.88 27.20 -11.38
CA THR A 321 -22.52 26.63 -10.18
C THR A 321 -22.52 25.12 -10.21
N THR A 322 -21.85 24.54 -11.21
CA THR A 322 -21.77 23.09 -11.41
C THR A 322 -20.31 22.65 -11.23
N ARG A 323 -20.10 21.39 -10.96
CA ARG A 323 -18.78 20.73 -10.99
C ARG A 323 -18.82 19.66 -12.07
N ASN A 324 -19.45 20.02 -13.19
CA ASN A 324 -19.60 19.13 -14.32
C ASN A 324 -18.40 19.29 -15.25
N HIS A 325 -17.58 18.26 -15.34
CA HIS A 325 -16.43 18.24 -16.23
C HIS A 325 -16.54 17.11 -17.25
N THR A 326 -15.99 17.31 -18.43
CA THR A 326 -15.81 16.25 -19.43
C THR A 326 -14.90 15.15 -18.91
N THR A 327 -14.67 14.12 -19.71
CA THR A 327 -13.72 13.07 -19.34
C THR A 327 -12.31 13.58 -19.43
N GLU A 328 -11.47 13.13 -18.51
CA GLU A 328 -10.05 13.45 -18.42
C GLU A 328 -9.23 12.19 -18.21
N SER A 329 -7.97 12.24 -18.63
CA SER A 329 -6.94 11.25 -18.34
C SER A 329 -6.30 11.52 -16.99
N VAL A 330 -6.12 10.46 -16.19
CA VAL A 330 -5.55 10.60 -14.85
C VAL A 330 -4.44 9.57 -14.63
N ASP A 331 -3.24 10.05 -14.41
CA ASP A 331 -2.12 9.23 -13.98
C ASP A 331 -2.22 8.88 -12.50
N TYR A 332 -1.76 7.70 -12.13
CA TYR A 332 -1.83 7.24 -10.75
C TYR A 332 -0.63 6.40 -10.33
N TRP A 333 -0.31 6.46 -9.03
CA TRP A 333 0.58 5.54 -8.35
C TRP A 333 -0.04 5.11 -7.03
N VAL A 334 -0.29 3.81 -6.87
CA VAL A 334 -0.96 3.22 -5.72
C VAL A 334 -0.10 2.18 -5.04
N PHE A 335 -0.24 2.09 -3.71
CA PHE A 335 0.53 1.20 -2.84
C PHE A 335 -0.40 0.49 -1.87
N ALA A 336 -0.11 -0.79 -1.61
CA ALA A 336 -0.78 -1.60 -0.60
C ALA A 336 -0.02 -1.50 0.74
N ALA A 337 0.18 -0.29 1.24
CA ALA A 337 0.66 -0.05 2.59
C ALA A 337 -0.35 -0.58 3.61
N ALA A 338 0.08 -0.80 4.82
CA ALA A 338 -0.78 -1.22 5.92
C ALA A 338 -0.97 -0.08 6.92
N GLU A 339 -1.93 -0.21 7.81
CA GLU A 339 -2.15 0.73 8.91
C GLU A 339 -2.11 -0.01 10.24
N LEU A 340 -1.42 0.56 11.23
CA LEU A 340 -1.33 0.01 12.58
C LEU A 340 -1.71 1.07 13.61
N THR A 341 -2.65 0.72 14.49
CA THR A 341 -3.03 1.51 15.66
C THR A 341 -2.77 0.73 16.93
N LEU A 342 -2.11 1.35 17.91
CA LEU A 342 -1.95 0.81 19.24
C LEU A 342 -2.84 1.56 20.23
N VAL A 343 -3.57 0.81 21.05
CA VAL A 343 -4.49 1.33 22.07
C VAL A 343 -4.10 0.77 23.42
N LYS A 344 -4.17 1.60 24.47
CA LYS A 344 -3.96 1.19 25.85
C LYS A 344 -5.27 1.24 26.63
N GLU A 345 -5.59 0.16 27.32
CA GLU A 345 -6.66 0.09 28.31
C GLU A 345 -6.07 -0.33 29.66
N VAL A 346 -6.70 0.11 30.74
CA VAL A 346 -6.30 -0.24 32.10
C VAL A 346 -7.55 -0.64 32.91
N VAL A 347 -7.47 -1.77 33.57
CA VAL A 347 -8.46 -2.26 34.52
C VAL A 347 -7.88 -2.12 35.93
N ASN A 348 -8.59 -1.43 36.81
CA ASN A 348 -8.21 -1.18 38.20
C ASN A 348 -9.32 -1.71 39.10
N ASP A 349 -9.44 -3.02 39.23
CA ASP A 349 -10.47 -3.65 40.07
C ASP A 349 -9.92 -4.24 41.37
N SER A 350 -8.59 -4.26 41.52
CA SER A 350 -7.88 -4.77 42.70
C SER A 350 -7.13 -3.69 43.50
N GLY A 351 -7.43 -2.39 43.22
CA GLY A 351 -6.93 -1.27 44.02
C GLY A 351 -5.86 -0.42 43.34
N GLY A 352 -5.50 -0.73 42.10
CA GLY A 352 -4.63 0.07 41.27
C GLY A 352 -5.24 1.44 40.92
N THR A 353 -4.40 2.39 40.51
CA THR A 353 -4.81 3.77 40.21
C THR A 353 -4.23 4.30 38.90
N ALA A 354 -3.46 3.50 38.16
CA ALA A 354 -2.86 3.94 36.91
C ALA A 354 -3.93 4.18 35.83
N THR A 355 -3.65 5.11 34.98
CA THR A 355 -4.47 5.44 33.80
C THR A 355 -3.77 4.99 32.52
N ALA A 356 -4.48 4.91 31.41
CA ALA A 356 -3.89 4.52 30.14
C ALA A 356 -2.72 5.42 29.70
N THR A 357 -2.74 6.70 30.13
CA THR A 357 -1.67 7.67 29.82
C THR A 357 -0.42 7.55 30.68
N ASP A 358 -0.44 6.73 31.72
CA ASP A 358 0.74 6.41 32.52
C ASP A 358 1.63 5.35 31.88
N PHE A 359 1.16 4.75 30.78
CA PHE A 359 1.86 3.73 30.02
C PHE A 359 2.30 4.27 28.65
N THR A 360 3.55 3.94 28.27
CA THR A 360 4.02 4.12 26.89
C THR A 360 3.95 2.77 26.19
N ILE A 361 3.18 2.69 25.13
CA ILE A 361 3.04 1.51 24.27
C ILE A 361 3.83 1.71 22.99
N GLY A 362 4.34 0.63 22.43
CA GLY A 362 5.08 0.70 21.17
C GLY A 362 5.11 -0.61 20.41
N ALA A 363 5.56 -0.50 19.17
CA ALA A 363 5.81 -1.65 18.31
C ALA A 363 7.09 -1.41 17.51
N SER A 364 7.96 -2.40 17.44
CA SER A 364 9.23 -2.35 16.69
C SER A 364 9.13 -3.21 15.45
N GLY A 365 9.43 -2.65 14.30
CA GLY A 365 9.40 -3.27 12.99
C GLY A 365 10.18 -2.43 11.98
N PRO A 366 9.85 -2.49 10.68
CA PRO A 366 10.42 -1.57 9.68
C PRO A 366 10.17 -0.09 10.02
N VAL A 367 9.02 0.20 10.60
CA VAL A 367 8.68 1.49 11.23
C VAL A 367 8.53 1.24 12.74
N THR A 368 9.04 2.14 13.57
CA THR A 368 8.95 2.03 15.02
C THR A 368 7.88 2.97 15.56
N LEU A 369 6.89 2.42 16.26
CA LEU A 369 5.83 3.16 16.93
C LEU A 369 6.16 3.26 18.42
N SER A 370 5.94 4.42 19.03
CA SER A 370 6.05 4.61 20.49
C SER A 370 5.32 5.86 20.93
N GLY A 371 4.43 5.73 21.89
CA GLY A 371 3.66 6.84 22.43
C GLY A 371 2.67 6.40 23.49
N ILE A 372 1.90 7.34 24.02
CA ILE A 372 0.74 7.03 24.85
C ILE A 372 -0.50 6.82 23.96
N THR A 373 -1.49 6.13 24.46
CA THR A 373 -2.75 5.91 23.73
C THR A 373 -3.39 7.23 23.28
N GLY A 374 -3.78 7.28 22.02
CA GLY A 374 -4.34 8.49 21.39
C GLY A 374 -3.29 9.44 20.82
N ASP A 375 -2.01 9.23 21.08
CA ASP A 375 -0.95 9.95 20.38
C ASP A 375 -0.92 9.56 18.90
N THR A 376 -0.56 10.52 18.11
CA THR A 376 -0.44 10.37 16.66
C THR A 376 0.76 9.53 16.24
N SER A 377 1.68 9.24 17.15
CA SER A 377 2.81 8.32 16.95
C SER A 377 2.44 6.83 17.11
N VAL A 378 1.20 6.54 17.52
CA VAL A 378 0.70 5.16 17.72
C VAL A 378 -0.72 4.96 17.18
N THR A 379 -1.32 5.96 16.54
CA THR A 379 -2.71 5.90 16.05
C THR A 379 -2.78 6.17 14.56
N GLY A 380 -3.32 5.26 13.77
CA GLY A 380 -3.49 5.39 12.33
C GLY A 380 -2.16 5.49 11.57
N ILE A 381 -1.16 4.69 11.98
CA ILE A 381 0.17 4.76 11.39
C ILE A 381 0.22 3.94 10.11
N THR A 382 0.55 4.60 9.00
CA THR A 382 0.86 3.90 7.76
C THR A 382 2.20 3.16 7.91
N VAL A 383 2.21 1.85 7.73
CA VAL A 383 3.37 1.00 8.00
C VAL A 383 3.65 0.04 6.83
N ASN A 384 4.88 -0.46 6.78
CA ASN A 384 5.20 -1.56 5.87
C ASN A 384 4.51 -2.85 6.31
N PRO A 385 3.97 -3.65 5.39
CA PRO A 385 3.53 -5.02 5.70
C PRO A 385 4.70 -5.82 6.28
N SER A 386 4.60 -6.18 7.54
CA SER A 386 5.67 -6.89 8.27
C SER A 386 5.18 -7.34 9.65
N THR A 387 6.05 -8.03 10.36
CA THR A 387 5.86 -8.32 11.78
C THR A 387 6.31 -7.14 12.63
N TYR A 388 5.45 -6.72 13.56
CA TYR A 388 5.69 -5.68 14.54
C TYR A 388 5.71 -6.29 15.94
N ILE A 389 6.81 -6.13 16.65
CA ILE A 389 7.02 -6.68 18.00
C ILE A 389 6.61 -5.63 19.02
N PHE A 390 5.70 -5.98 19.90
CA PHE A 390 5.16 -5.07 20.91
C PHE A 390 6.13 -4.81 22.07
N ASN A 391 6.06 -3.61 22.61
CA ASN A 391 6.72 -3.21 23.83
C ASN A 391 5.83 -2.29 24.66
N GLU A 392 6.07 -2.26 25.95
CA GLU A 392 5.40 -1.40 26.89
C GLU A 392 6.36 -0.97 28.00
N SER A 393 6.14 0.24 28.52
CA SER A 393 6.73 0.68 29.77
C SER A 393 5.69 1.49 30.56
N GLY A 394 5.69 1.35 31.90
CA GLY A 394 4.70 2.01 32.75
C GLY A 394 4.84 1.62 34.22
N PRO A 395 3.84 1.94 35.06
CA PRO A 395 3.80 1.59 36.48
C PRO A 395 3.93 0.11 36.72
N ALA A 396 4.66 -0.28 37.76
CA ALA A 396 4.76 -1.66 38.22
C ALA A 396 3.44 -2.14 38.85
N GLY A 397 3.23 -3.46 38.85
CA GLY A 397 2.03 -4.08 39.46
C GLY A 397 0.86 -4.25 38.50
N TYR A 398 1.07 -4.08 37.22
CA TYR A 398 0.11 -4.32 36.15
C TYR A 398 0.61 -5.41 35.21
N THR A 399 -0.30 -6.27 34.77
CA THR A 399 -0.01 -7.32 33.77
C THR A 399 -0.83 -7.05 32.52
N GLY A 400 -0.16 -6.98 31.37
CA GLY A 400 -0.77 -6.62 30.10
C GLY A 400 -1.05 -7.80 29.18
N LYS A 401 -2.16 -7.71 28.45
CA LYS A 401 -2.52 -8.63 27.37
C LYS A 401 -2.84 -7.86 26.11
N TRP A 402 -2.18 -8.21 25.01
CA TRP A 402 -2.48 -7.67 23.68
C TRP A 402 -3.64 -8.43 23.02
N ASN A 403 -4.49 -7.69 22.33
CA ASN A 403 -5.53 -8.21 21.44
C ASN A 403 -5.59 -7.34 20.19
N CYS A 404 -5.50 -7.94 19.00
CA CYS A 404 -5.55 -7.22 17.73
C CYS A 404 -6.80 -7.58 16.93
N VAL A 405 -7.36 -6.59 16.24
CA VAL A 405 -8.44 -6.73 15.26
C VAL A 405 -7.87 -6.38 13.89
N GLY A 406 -8.22 -7.13 12.87
CA GLY A 406 -7.71 -6.93 11.50
C GLY A 406 -6.46 -7.73 11.16
N ALA A 407 -5.86 -8.43 12.12
CA ALA A 407 -4.71 -9.30 11.91
C ALA A 407 -4.77 -10.53 12.81
N SER A 408 -3.91 -11.48 12.51
CA SER A 408 -3.67 -12.62 13.37
C SER A 408 -2.91 -12.19 14.61
N ASN A 409 -3.43 -12.51 15.78
CA ASN A 409 -2.85 -12.11 17.06
C ASN A 409 -1.57 -12.89 17.37
N TRP A 410 -0.52 -12.14 17.63
CA TRP A 410 0.69 -12.65 18.25
C TRP A 410 0.84 -12.03 19.62
N ALA A 411 1.21 -12.81 20.50
CA ALA A 411 1.28 -12.46 21.88
C ALA A 411 2.39 -11.45 22.20
N THR A 412 3.46 -11.41 21.41
CA THR A 412 4.57 -10.44 21.53
C THR A 412 4.62 -9.47 20.36
N GLY A 413 3.71 -9.62 19.37
CA GLY A 413 3.69 -8.80 18.18
C GLY A 413 2.51 -9.12 17.27
N VAL A 414 2.50 -8.54 16.09
CA VAL A 414 1.44 -8.72 15.10
C VAL A 414 2.04 -8.73 13.68
N TYR A 415 1.54 -9.59 12.81
CA TYR A 415 1.81 -9.47 11.38
C TYR A 415 0.75 -8.57 10.76
N VAL A 416 1.20 -7.43 10.25
CA VAL A 416 0.36 -6.48 9.53
C VAL A 416 0.51 -6.76 8.04
N GLY A 417 -0.57 -7.23 7.42
CA GLY A 417 -0.58 -7.61 6.00
C GLY A 417 -0.67 -6.40 5.06
N SER A 418 -0.31 -6.62 3.79
CA SER A 418 -0.43 -5.60 2.74
C SER A 418 -1.88 -5.14 2.59
N GLY A 419 -2.12 -3.83 2.66
CA GLY A 419 -3.45 -3.23 2.52
C GLY A 419 -4.42 -3.51 3.67
N THR A 420 -3.92 -3.90 4.85
CA THR A 420 -4.78 -4.16 6.02
C THR A 420 -4.71 -3.01 7.03
N GLU A 421 -5.83 -2.77 7.71
CA GLU A 421 -5.91 -1.94 8.91
C GLU A 421 -5.91 -2.85 10.14
N VAL A 422 -5.01 -2.60 11.08
CA VAL A 422 -4.85 -3.41 12.30
C VAL A 422 -4.93 -2.50 13.52
N ILE A 423 -5.80 -2.84 14.45
CA ILE A 423 -5.92 -2.15 15.74
C ILE A 423 -5.55 -3.14 16.84
N CYS A 424 -4.49 -2.84 17.59
CA CYS A 424 -4.01 -3.66 18.69
C CYS A 424 -4.23 -2.96 20.03
N THR A 425 -5.00 -3.57 20.91
CA THR A 425 -5.29 -3.08 22.26
C THR A 425 -4.47 -3.84 23.29
N LEU A 426 -3.72 -3.11 24.10
CA LEU A 426 -3.07 -3.64 25.30
C LEU A 426 -3.94 -3.31 26.50
N THR A 427 -4.54 -4.32 27.11
CA THR A 427 -5.29 -4.19 28.37
C THR A 427 -4.40 -4.60 29.53
N ASN A 428 -4.08 -3.68 30.45
CA ASN A 428 -3.39 -3.99 31.70
C ASN A 428 -4.39 -4.12 32.84
N ASP A 429 -4.15 -5.12 33.69
CA ASP A 429 -4.94 -5.42 34.88
C ASP A 429 -4.05 -5.34 36.12
N ASP A 430 -4.60 -4.80 37.24
CA ASP A 430 -3.93 -4.70 38.53
C ASP A 430 -4.17 -5.91 39.46
N ASP A 431 -4.73 -6.98 38.92
CA ASP A 431 -4.95 -8.21 39.66
C ASP A 431 -3.63 -8.83 40.15
N VAL A 432 -3.61 -9.25 41.40
CA VAL A 432 -2.51 -10.05 41.96
C VAL A 432 -2.58 -11.45 41.36
N ILE A 433 -1.92 -11.66 40.26
CA ILE A 433 -1.84 -12.97 39.63
C ILE A 433 -0.99 -13.87 40.54
N VAL A 434 -1.61 -14.88 41.11
CA VAL A 434 -0.89 -16.10 41.49
C VAL A 434 -0.48 -16.76 40.17
N VAL A 435 0.75 -16.49 39.76
CA VAL A 435 1.29 -17.00 38.50
C VAL A 435 1.46 -18.50 38.61
N LEU A 436 0.42 -19.25 38.27
CA LEU A 436 0.54 -20.69 38.03
C LEU A 436 1.17 -20.86 36.64
N ASP A 437 2.26 -21.61 36.58
CA ASP A 437 2.86 -21.97 35.30
C ASP A 437 1.86 -22.62 34.36
N ALA A 438 1.89 -22.28 33.10
CA ALA A 438 1.11 -22.89 32.03
C ALA A 438 1.81 -24.12 31.44
N THR A 439 1.08 -24.89 30.67
CA THR A 439 1.63 -26.06 29.93
C THR A 439 1.40 -25.88 28.44
N LEU A 440 2.48 -25.86 27.67
CA LEU A 440 2.44 -25.74 26.22
C LEU A 440 2.84 -27.06 25.53
N THR A 441 2.07 -27.46 24.53
CA THR A 441 2.39 -28.58 23.65
C THR A 441 2.31 -28.14 22.19
N LEU A 442 3.36 -28.40 21.42
CA LEU A 442 3.35 -28.20 19.98
C LEU A 442 3.20 -29.54 19.26
N ARG A 443 2.34 -29.61 18.28
CA ARG A 443 2.09 -30.77 17.43
C ARG A 443 2.24 -30.40 15.97
N LYS A 444 2.44 -31.45 15.14
CA LYS A 444 2.58 -31.33 13.70
C LYS A 444 1.67 -32.29 12.98
N ASP A 445 0.85 -31.78 12.10
CA ASP A 445 0.09 -32.54 11.13
C ASP A 445 0.59 -32.20 9.71
N VAL A 446 0.73 -33.19 8.85
CA VAL A 446 1.20 -33.04 7.48
C VAL A 446 0.15 -33.60 6.54
N VAL A 447 -0.27 -32.79 5.59
CA VAL A 447 -1.18 -33.18 4.51
C VAL A 447 -0.33 -33.47 3.27
N ASN A 448 -0.49 -34.66 2.69
CA ASN A 448 0.25 -35.13 1.51
C ASN A 448 -0.76 -35.54 0.43
N ASP A 449 -1.61 -34.61 -0.01
CA ASP A 449 -2.65 -34.90 -1.00
C ASP A 449 -2.22 -34.54 -2.44
N ASN A 450 -1.05 -33.92 -2.59
CA ASN A 450 -0.46 -33.53 -3.86
C ASN A 450 0.80 -34.34 -4.23
N GLY A 451 1.07 -35.44 -3.51
CA GLY A 451 2.18 -36.37 -3.83
C GLY A 451 3.44 -36.16 -2.99
N GLY A 452 3.40 -35.31 -2.01
CA GLY A 452 4.45 -35.16 -1.01
C GLY A 452 4.61 -36.40 -0.15
N SER A 453 5.72 -36.52 0.58
CA SER A 453 6.06 -37.70 1.40
C SER A 453 6.65 -37.33 2.77
N ALA A 454 6.70 -36.05 3.13
CA ALA A 454 7.19 -35.65 4.44
C ALA A 454 6.29 -36.17 5.56
N VAL A 455 6.90 -36.42 6.69
CA VAL A 455 6.22 -36.83 7.93
C VAL A 455 6.40 -35.76 9.00
N SER A 456 5.60 -35.78 10.04
CA SER A 456 5.68 -34.79 11.11
C SER A 456 7.08 -34.63 11.71
N GLY A 457 7.87 -35.72 11.77
CA GLY A 457 9.24 -35.71 12.29
C GLY A 457 10.27 -34.98 11.42
N ASP A 458 9.95 -34.65 10.18
CA ASP A 458 10.83 -33.88 9.30
C ASP A 458 10.83 -32.37 9.64
N PHE A 459 9.89 -31.94 10.47
CA PHE A 459 9.73 -30.55 10.91
C PHE A 459 10.27 -30.36 12.31
N THR A 460 10.92 -29.24 12.55
CA THR A 460 11.36 -28.81 13.88
C THR A 460 10.43 -27.68 14.33
N LEU A 461 9.76 -27.87 15.45
CA LEU A 461 8.87 -26.87 16.05
C LEU A 461 9.59 -26.04 17.08
N ARG A 462 9.20 -24.79 17.23
CA ARG A 462 9.78 -23.86 18.20
C ARG A 462 8.72 -22.96 18.81
N PHE A 463 8.90 -22.65 20.10
CA PHE A 463 8.26 -21.50 20.75
C PHE A 463 9.31 -20.59 21.38
N ASP A 464 9.00 -19.31 21.52
CA ASP A 464 9.89 -18.28 22.05
C ASP A 464 9.09 -17.12 22.65
N ASN A 465 9.36 -16.72 23.90
CA ASN A 465 8.70 -15.57 24.51
C ASN A 465 9.46 -14.25 24.38
N GLY A 466 10.58 -14.23 23.64
CA GLY A 466 11.43 -13.05 23.48
C GLY A 466 12.23 -12.66 24.73
N ALA A 467 11.96 -13.28 25.89
CA ALA A 467 12.64 -13.03 27.16
C ALA A 467 13.56 -14.18 27.59
N GLY A 468 13.88 -15.10 26.68
CA GLY A 468 14.82 -16.21 26.90
C GLY A 468 14.16 -17.53 27.28
N ILE A 469 12.83 -17.64 27.30
CA ILE A 469 12.11 -18.91 27.47
C ILE A 469 11.77 -19.44 26.09
N THR A 470 12.47 -20.49 25.68
CA THR A 470 12.34 -21.09 24.35
C THR A 470 12.30 -22.61 24.45
N GLY A 471 11.63 -23.26 23.50
CA GLY A 471 11.72 -24.69 23.26
C GLY A 471 11.86 -24.95 21.77
N THR A 472 12.68 -25.94 21.40
CA THR A 472 12.89 -26.33 20.01
C THR A 472 13.07 -27.84 19.95
N GLY A 473 12.29 -28.52 19.12
CA GLY A 473 12.38 -29.98 18.97
C GLY A 473 11.47 -30.54 17.88
N ALA A 474 11.64 -31.82 17.61
CA ALA A 474 10.70 -32.55 16.76
C ALA A 474 9.36 -32.73 17.48
N PRO A 475 8.26 -32.93 16.75
CA PRO A 475 6.97 -33.26 17.36
C PRO A 475 7.09 -34.49 18.27
N GLY A 476 6.66 -34.33 19.53
CA GLY A 476 6.79 -35.36 20.56
C GLY A 476 8.03 -35.25 21.48
N ASP A 477 9.00 -34.41 21.14
CA ASP A 477 10.12 -34.13 22.04
C ASP A 477 9.66 -33.39 23.29
N ASN A 478 10.27 -33.71 24.44
CA ASN A 478 10.00 -33.05 25.72
C ASN A 478 10.27 -31.53 25.70
N ALA A 479 11.06 -31.06 24.74
CA ALA A 479 11.37 -29.64 24.57
C ALA A 479 10.19 -28.83 23.98
N VAL A 480 9.19 -29.48 23.39
CA VAL A 480 8.01 -28.86 22.78
C VAL A 480 6.70 -29.56 23.16
N THR A 481 6.75 -30.57 24.03
CA THR A 481 5.57 -31.37 24.43
C THR A 481 5.40 -31.34 25.95
N ASN A 482 4.22 -30.88 26.43
CA ASN A 482 3.90 -30.69 27.83
C ASN A 482 4.95 -29.83 28.58
N VAL A 483 5.46 -28.80 27.93
CA VAL A 483 6.45 -27.92 28.52
C VAL A 483 5.78 -26.99 29.51
N THR A 484 6.27 -26.99 30.75
CA THR A 484 5.85 -26.01 31.76
C THR A 484 6.54 -24.69 31.50
N VAL A 485 5.77 -23.65 31.31
CA VAL A 485 6.25 -22.30 30.98
C VAL A 485 5.48 -21.25 31.78
N PRO A 486 6.09 -20.11 32.15
CA PRO A 486 5.35 -19.00 32.75
C PRO A 486 4.18 -18.56 31.86
N PRO A 487 3.08 -18.04 32.44
CA PRO A 487 2.03 -17.39 31.67
C PRO A 487 2.61 -16.24 30.84
N GLY A 488 2.08 -16.04 29.68
CA GLY A 488 2.53 -14.99 28.76
C GLY A 488 2.47 -15.43 27.32
N ASN A 489 3.11 -14.64 26.52
CA ASN A 489 3.06 -14.71 25.08
C ASN A 489 4.22 -15.53 24.53
N TYR A 490 3.92 -16.45 23.63
CA TYR A 490 4.91 -17.31 22.98
C TYR A 490 4.73 -17.27 21.46
N LEU A 491 5.77 -16.82 20.76
CA LEU A 491 5.86 -16.95 19.31
C LEU A 491 6.06 -18.41 18.95
N LEU A 492 5.32 -18.86 17.96
CA LEU A 492 5.41 -20.21 17.43
C LEU A 492 6.08 -20.17 16.05
N SER A 493 6.93 -21.12 15.77
CA SER A 493 7.53 -21.24 14.45
C SER A 493 7.94 -22.68 14.16
N GLU A 494 8.17 -22.96 12.89
CA GLU A 494 8.68 -24.25 12.44
C GLU A 494 9.79 -24.11 11.43
N SER A 495 10.56 -25.20 11.24
CA SER A 495 11.52 -25.27 10.13
C SER A 495 10.80 -25.43 8.79
N THR A 496 11.36 -24.85 7.76
CA THR A 496 10.88 -25.06 6.39
C THR A 496 11.31 -26.45 5.87
N VAL A 497 10.38 -27.19 5.29
CA VAL A 497 10.64 -28.41 4.55
C VAL A 497 10.37 -28.14 3.06
N PRO A 498 11.35 -28.37 2.15
CA PRO A 498 11.16 -28.11 0.74
C PRO A 498 9.94 -28.87 0.19
N GLY A 499 9.11 -28.18 -0.57
CA GLY A 499 7.89 -28.76 -1.14
C GLY A 499 6.67 -28.70 -0.21
N TYR A 500 6.75 -27.99 0.92
CA TYR A 500 5.65 -27.81 1.85
C TYR A 500 5.47 -26.35 2.25
N THR A 501 4.21 -25.95 2.43
CA THR A 501 3.84 -24.65 3.00
C THR A 501 3.02 -24.85 4.28
N GLN A 502 3.21 -23.98 5.24
CA GLN A 502 2.35 -23.93 6.41
C GLN A 502 0.96 -23.46 6.00
N ALA A 503 -0.01 -24.36 6.10
CA ALA A 503 -1.40 -24.08 5.75
C ALA A 503 -2.16 -23.43 6.92
N ASN A 504 -1.82 -23.83 8.16
CA ASN A 504 -2.46 -23.32 9.36
C ASN A 504 -1.61 -23.59 10.61
N VAL A 505 -1.76 -22.73 11.63
CA VAL A 505 -1.43 -23.04 13.02
C VAL A 505 -2.67 -22.76 13.86
N SER A 506 -3.08 -23.70 14.70
CA SER A 506 -4.24 -23.55 15.57
C SER A 506 -3.94 -24.07 16.97
N CYS A 507 -4.39 -23.34 17.98
CA CYS A 507 -4.26 -23.72 19.38
C CYS A 507 -5.65 -23.97 20.01
N ASP A 508 -5.73 -24.88 21.00
CA ASP A 508 -6.96 -25.26 21.69
C ASP A 508 -7.26 -24.45 22.95
N GLY A 509 -6.50 -23.39 23.23
CA GLY A 509 -6.66 -22.50 24.39
C GLY A 509 -7.69 -21.38 24.17
N LEU A 510 -7.88 -20.55 25.20
CA LEU A 510 -8.82 -19.41 25.17
C LEU A 510 -8.43 -18.31 24.16
N ASP A 511 -7.23 -18.35 23.66
CA ASP A 511 -6.67 -17.40 22.68
C ASP A 511 -6.25 -18.12 21.39
N SER A 512 -7.22 -18.78 20.77
CA SER A 512 -7.03 -19.81 19.72
C SER A 512 -7.08 -19.27 18.28
N ASP A 513 -6.65 -18.06 18.00
CA ASP A 513 -6.62 -17.54 16.63
C ASP A 513 -5.40 -17.97 15.78
N GLY A 514 -4.48 -18.64 16.41
CA GLY A 514 -3.64 -19.68 15.80
C GLY A 514 -2.73 -19.35 14.66
N THR A 515 -2.31 -18.09 14.45
CA THR A 515 -1.35 -17.82 13.40
C THR A 515 0.00 -17.41 13.92
N ASP A 516 0.85 -18.10 14.45
CA ASP A 516 2.23 -17.84 14.80
C ASP A 516 2.51 -17.46 16.26
N GLY A 517 1.47 -17.44 17.13
CA GLY A 517 1.68 -17.17 18.55
C GLY A 517 0.54 -17.71 19.43
N VAL A 518 0.81 -17.81 20.72
CA VAL A 518 -0.16 -18.22 21.72
C VAL A 518 0.04 -17.43 22.99
N ASN A 519 -1.04 -16.97 23.58
CA ASN A 519 -1.03 -16.36 24.90
C ASN A 519 -1.51 -17.37 25.94
N LEU A 520 -0.63 -17.69 26.88
CA LEU A 520 -0.91 -18.67 27.92
C LEU A 520 -1.32 -17.98 29.22
N GLY A 521 -2.53 -18.25 29.67
CA GLY A 521 -2.99 -17.85 30.99
C GLY A 521 -2.37 -18.67 32.11
N PRO A 522 -2.45 -18.18 33.38
CA PRO A 522 -1.99 -18.92 34.56
C PRO A 522 -2.67 -20.29 34.70
N GLY A 523 -1.88 -21.36 34.77
CA GLY A 523 -2.35 -22.73 34.90
C GLY A 523 -3.01 -23.32 33.65
N GLU A 524 -3.01 -22.62 32.55
CA GLU A 524 -3.62 -23.06 31.29
C GLU A 524 -2.81 -24.20 30.66
N LYS A 525 -3.50 -25.08 29.96
CA LYS A 525 -2.90 -26.15 29.15
C LYS A 525 -3.34 -25.96 27.72
N VAL A 526 -2.38 -25.70 26.84
CA VAL A 526 -2.65 -25.42 25.44
C VAL A 526 -1.86 -26.35 24.54
N THR A 527 -2.54 -26.88 23.53
CA THR A 527 -1.91 -27.61 22.43
C THR A 527 -2.07 -26.81 21.15
N CYS A 528 -0.95 -26.51 20.51
CA CYS A 528 -0.93 -25.85 19.20
C CYS A 528 -0.53 -26.85 18.11
N VAL A 529 -1.27 -26.89 17.03
CA VAL A 529 -1.08 -27.80 15.91
C VAL A 529 -0.65 -27.00 14.69
N PHE A 530 0.54 -27.27 14.18
CA PHE A 530 1.00 -26.79 12.89
C PHE A 530 0.53 -27.75 11.80
N VAL A 531 -0.16 -27.25 10.81
CA VAL A 531 -0.59 -28.02 9.64
C VAL A 531 0.20 -27.54 8.42
N ASN A 532 0.95 -28.43 7.80
CA ASN A 532 1.58 -28.14 6.51
C ASN A 532 0.96 -29.00 5.43
N ASP A 533 0.82 -28.36 4.29
CA ASP A 533 0.31 -28.97 3.08
C ASP A 533 1.41 -29.00 2.01
N ASP A 534 1.46 -30.09 1.24
CA ASP A 534 2.43 -30.21 0.19
C ASP A 534 2.11 -29.26 -0.96
N ILE A 535 3.14 -28.52 -1.40
CA ILE A 535 3.00 -27.55 -2.49
C ILE A 535 2.70 -28.33 -3.77
N GLY A 536 1.54 -28.08 -4.33
CA GLY A 536 1.06 -28.82 -5.49
C GLY A 536 1.93 -28.66 -6.73
N VAL A 537 2.48 -27.50 -6.95
CA VAL A 537 3.29 -27.19 -8.14
C VAL A 537 4.37 -26.16 -7.78
N ASP A 538 5.62 -26.43 -8.12
CA ASP A 538 6.74 -25.47 -8.06
C ASP A 538 7.42 -25.41 -9.43
N LEU A 539 7.16 -24.33 -10.16
CA LEU A 539 7.67 -24.16 -11.52
C LEU A 539 8.87 -23.21 -11.55
N ASN A 540 9.98 -23.72 -12.04
CA ASN A 540 11.16 -22.92 -12.36
C ASN A 540 11.26 -22.72 -13.86
N ILE A 541 11.61 -21.51 -14.31
CA ILE A 541 11.81 -21.19 -15.73
C ILE A 541 13.22 -20.65 -15.97
N ASN A 542 13.85 -21.12 -17.03
CA ASN A 542 15.15 -20.63 -17.49
C ASN A 542 15.13 -20.41 -19.00
N LYS A 543 15.64 -19.27 -19.47
CA LYS A 543 15.76 -18.95 -20.90
C LYS A 543 17.21 -18.80 -21.28
N THR A 544 17.59 -19.44 -22.38
CA THR A 544 18.93 -19.39 -22.97
C THR A 544 18.85 -19.11 -24.47
N VAL A 545 19.95 -18.71 -25.06
CA VAL A 545 20.09 -18.43 -26.49
C VAL A 545 21.23 -19.24 -27.07
N SER A 546 21.10 -19.68 -28.30
CA SER A 546 22.10 -20.51 -28.98
C SER A 546 23.40 -19.78 -29.29
N ASP A 547 23.35 -18.46 -29.45
CA ASP A 547 24.51 -17.58 -29.65
C ASP A 547 24.25 -16.26 -28.89
N SER A 548 25.14 -15.91 -27.99
CA SER A 548 25.07 -14.69 -27.18
C SER A 548 25.69 -13.46 -27.87
N SER A 549 26.28 -13.61 -29.05
CA SER A 549 26.93 -12.53 -29.80
C SER A 549 26.68 -12.64 -31.28
N PRO A 550 25.41 -12.80 -31.72
CA PRO A 550 25.09 -13.06 -33.13
C PRO A 550 25.33 -11.84 -34.01
N ASN A 551 25.59 -12.06 -35.30
CA ASN A 551 25.65 -11.00 -36.29
C ASN A 551 24.25 -10.63 -36.80
N VAL A 552 24.11 -9.42 -37.34
CA VAL A 552 22.91 -9.02 -38.08
C VAL A 552 22.64 -9.98 -39.23
N GLY A 553 21.42 -10.49 -39.29
CA GLY A 553 20.98 -11.46 -40.28
C GLY A 553 21.08 -12.93 -39.83
N ASP A 554 21.77 -13.22 -38.72
CA ASP A 554 21.82 -14.55 -38.16
C ASP A 554 20.46 -14.98 -37.62
N THR A 555 20.14 -16.25 -37.73
CA THR A 555 18.99 -16.87 -37.08
C THR A 555 19.47 -17.62 -35.86
N ILE A 556 19.01 -17.18 -34.70
CA ILE A 556 19.34 -17.78 -33.41
C ILE A 556 18.13 -18.48 -32.81
N THR A 557 18.40 -19.47 -31.96
CA THR A 557 17.36 -20.20 -31.25
C THR A 557 17.35 -19.82 -29.80
N PHE A 558 16.20 -19.38 -29.32
CA PHE A 558 15.90 -19.23 -27.87
C PHE A 558 15.35 -20.56 -27.36
N THR A 559 15.85 -20.96 -26.21
CA THR A 559 15.41 -22.16 -25.52
C THR A 559 14.91 -21.77 -24.14
N ILE A 560 13.66 -22.11 -23.82
CA ILE A 560 13.03 -21.93 -22.54
C ILE A 560 12.84 -23.30 -21.92
N THR A 561 13.40 -23.49 -20.74
CA THR A 561 13.22 -24.72 -19.97
C THR A 561 12.31 -24.41 -18.77
N VAL A 562 11.20 -25.11 -18.68
CA VAL A 562 10.28 -25.07 -17.55
C VAL A 562 10.42 -26.37 -16.79
N THR A 563 10.76 -26.29 -15.51
CA THR A 563 10.95 -27.44 -14.63
C THR A 563 9.93 -27.40 -13.51
N ASN A 564 9.25 -28.50 -13.27
CA ASN A 564 8.38 -28.67 -12.11
C ASN A 564 9.18 -29.32 -10.97
N ASN A 565 9.58 -28.51 -10.00
CA ASN A 565 10.27 -28.97 -8.79
C ASN A 565 9.28 -29.38 -7.68
N GLY A 566 8.00 -29.10 -7.89
CA GLY A 566 6.96 -29.41 -6.92
C GLY A 566 6.60 -30.90 -6.85
N PRO A 567 5.99 -31.35 -5.76
CA PRO A 567 5.58 -32.74 -5.59
C PRO A 567 4.41 -33.15 -6.48
N SER A 568 3.67 -32.21 -7.03
CA SER A 568 2.52 -32.49 -7.90
C SER A 568 2.79 -32.21 -9.37
N GLN A 569 2.05 -32.92 -10.21
CA GLN A 569 2.03 -32.64 -11.64
C GLN A 569 1.41 -31.27 -11.91
N ALA A 570 2.13 -30.41 -12.61
CA ALA A 570 1.58 -29.17 -13.13
C ALA A 570 0.72 -29.43 -14.37
N THR A 571 -0.47 -28.89 -14.41
CA THR A 571 -1.38 -28.99 -15.55
C THR A 571 -1.65 -27.64 -16.16
N ASN A 572 -1.80 -27.60 -17.48
CA ASN A 572 -2.17 -26.37 -18.19
C ASN A 572 -1.17 -25.21 -18.00
N VAL A 573 0.12 -25.55 -17.93
CA VAL A 573 1.19 -24.56 -17.70
C VAL A 573 1.31 -23.64 -18.91
N ARG A 574 1.04 -22.37 -18.70
CA ARG A 574 1.09 -21.32 -19.71
C ARG A 574 2.41 -20.59 -19.64
N VAL A 575 3.17 -20.58 -20.70
CA VAL A 575 4.43 -19.85 -20.84
C VAL A 575 4.26 -18.75 -21.88
N LEU A 576 4.60 -17.54 -21.50
CA LEU A 576 4.52 -16.36 -22.36
C LEU A 576 5.92 -15.81 -22.58
N ASP A 577 6.24 -15.44 -23.81
CA ASP A 577 7.48 -14.74 -24.15
C ASP A 577 7.18 -13.60 -25.14
N VAL A 578 7.97 -12.56 -25.07
CA VAL A 578 7.91 -11.43 -26.01
C VAL A 578 9.23 -11.35 -26.75
N VAL A 579 9.14 -11.33 -28.06
CA VAL A 579 10.33 -11.14 -28.92
C VAL A 579 10.76 -9.67 -28.80
N GLU A 580 11.94 -9.46 -28.21
CA GLU A 580 12.47 -8.13 -27.93
C GLU A 580 12.83 -7.36 -29.22
N ALA A 581 12.91 -6.02 -29.09
CA ALA A 581 13.38 -5.17 -30.17
C ALA A 581 14.81 -5.58 -30.63
N GLY A 582 15.04 -5.57 -31.94
CA GLY A 582 16.29 -6.07 -32.51
C GLY A 582 16.22 -7.51 -32.98
N PHE A 583 15.13 -8.22 -32.68
CA PHE A 583 14.89 -9.57 -33.15
C PHE A 583 13.57 -9.68 -33.91
N GLY A 584 13.56 -10.43 -34.99
CA GLY A 584 12.36 -10.79 -35.77
C GLY A 584 12.02 -12.26 -35.59
N TYR A 585 10.85 -12.54 -35.05
CA TYR A 585 10.37 -13.90 -34.92
C TYR A 585 10.35 -14.65 -36.27
N VAL A 586 10.87 -15.88 -36.31
CA VAL A 586 10.76 -16.75 -37.47
C VAL A 586 9.43 -17.51 -37.39
N PRO A 587 8.46 -17.25 -38.28
CA PRO A 587 7.14 -17.88 -38.23
C PRO A 587 7.23 -19.42 -38.24
N ALA A 588 6.35 -20.06 -37.45
CA ALA A 588 6.27 -21.52 -37.29
C ALA A 588 7.52 -22.18 -36.69
N SER A 589 8.42 -21.43 -36.05
CA SER A 589 9.62 -21.98 -35.40
C SER A 589 9.39 -22.41 -33.95
N MET A 590 8.22 -22.16 -33.38
CA MET A 590 7.86 -22.58 -32.01
C MET A 590 7.78 -24.11 -31.93
N THR A 591 8.35 -24.67 -30.85
CA THR A 591 8.27 -26.12 -30.56
C THR A 591 8.12 -26.38 -29.07
N GLY A 592 7.84 -27.64 -28.70
CA GLY A 592 8.02 -28.15 -27.34
C GLY A 592 6.77 -28.14 -26.44
N ALA A 593 5.62 -27.70 -26.94
CA ALA A 593 4.39 -27.68 -26.13
C ALA A 593 3.22 -28.41 -26.80
N THR A 594 2.17 -28.67 -26.05
CA THR A 594 0.93 -29.31 -26.51
C THR A 594 0.14 -28.38 -27.43
N SER A 595 0.16 -27.08 -27.12
CA SER A 595 -0.44 -26.01 -27.92
C SER A 595 0.50 -24.81 -27.95
N MET A 596 0.59 -24.16 -29.08
CA MET A 596 1.44 -22.98 -29.30
C MET A 596 0.66 -21.95 -30.08
N LEU A 597 0.68 -20.71 -29.62
CA LEU A 597 -0.03 -19.59 -30.22
C LEU A 597 0.93 -18.41 -30.43
N ASP A 598 1.01 -17.95 -31.65
CA ASP A 598 1.56 -16.66 -32.01
C ASP A 598 0.39 -15.65 -31.96
N SER A 599 0.28 -14.93 -30.84
CA SER A 599 -0.89 -14.09 -30.55
C SER A 599 -0.77 -12.66 -31.07
N SER A 600 0.36 -12.32 -31.72
CA SER A 600 0.59 -10.95 -32.21
C SER A 600 0.51 -10.87 -33.73
N PRO A 601 -0.21 -9.88 -34.29
CA PRO A 601 -0.13 -9.55 -35.72
C PRO A 601 1.28 -9.17 -36.19
N ALA A 602 2.19 -8.88 -35.24
CA ALA A 602 3.58 -8.53 -35.46
C ALA A 602 4.57 -9.66 -35.08
N GLY A 603 4.10 -10.83 -34.63
CA GLY A 603 4.97 -11.94 -34.21
C GLY A 603 5.78 -11.65 -32.95
N THR A 604 5.33 -10.77 -32.07
CA THR A 604 6.09 -10.37 -30.87
C THR A 604 5.63 -11.04 -29.59
N GLY A 605 4.41 -11.62 -29.55
CA GLY A 605 3.90 -12.35 -28.40
C GLY A 605 3.80 -13.85 -28.69
N LEU A 606 4.54 -14.66 -27.97
CA LEU A 606 4.58 -16.11 -28.12
C LEU A 606 4.00 -16.78 -26.88
N GLU A 607 3.14 -17.76 -27.09
CA GLU A 607 2.50 -18.50 -26.01
C GLU A 607 2.63 -20.01 -26.22
N TRP A 608 3.04 -20.73 -25.20
CA TRP A 608 3.05 -22.18 -25.14
C TRP A 608 2.11 -22.64 -24.02
N ILE A 609 1.41 -23.74 -24.27
CA ILE A 609 0.63 -24.44 -23.26
C ILE A 609 1.18 -25.86 -23.15
N ILE A 610 1.74 -26.18 -21.99
CA ILE A 610 2.18 -27.50 -21.61
C ILE A 610 1.02 -28.17 -20.87
N ALA A 611 0.35 -29.13 -21.47
CA ALA A 611 -0.84 -29.75 -20.90
C ALA A 611 -0.57 -30.40 -19.53
N ASN A 612 0.58 -31.12 -19.45
CA ASN A 612 1.00 -31.80 -18.23
C ASN A 612 2.52 -31.74 -18.11
N LEU A 613 2.99 -31.33 -16.92
CA LEU A 613 4.42 -31.35 -16.56
C LEU A 613 4.56 -32.12 -15.24
N PRO A 614 4.99 -33.39 -15.30
CA PRO A 614 5.14 -34.24 -14.13
C PRO A 614 6.16 -33.68 -13.13
N THR A 615 6.04 -34.11 -11.87
CA THR A 615 7.03 -33.86 -10.82
C THR A 615 8.45 -34.20 -11.25
N GLY A 616 9.41 -33.31 -10.99
CA GLY A 616 10.81 -33.48 -11.33
C GLY A 616 11.12 -33.44 -12.82
N SER A 617 10.11 -33.20 -13.66
CA SER A 617 10.28 -33.17 -15.12
C SER A 617 10.48 -31.75 -15.64
N SER A 618 11.11 -31.65 -16.78
CA SER A 618 11.28 -30.39 -17.49
C SER A 618 10.68 -30.47 -18.89
N ALA A 619 10.07 -29.40 -19.34
CA ALA A 619 9.69 -29.18 -20.73
C ALA A 619 10.65 -28.17 -21.37
N THR A 620 11.07 -28.47 -22.58
CA THR A 620 11.93 -27.58 -23.37
C THR A 620 11.13 -26.99 -24.50
N LEU A 621 11.00 -25.69 -24.52
CA LEU A 621 10.28 -24.89 -25.50
C LEU A 621 11.30 -24.12 -26.32
N THR A 622 11.12 -24.02 -27.64
CA THR A 622 12.04 -23.24 -28.46
C THR A 622 11.29 -22.33 -29.43
N PHE A 623 11.95 -21.26 -29.83
CA PHE A 623 11.61 -20.49 -31.02
C PHE A 623 12.87 -19.91 -31.66
N GLN A 624 12.77 -19.52 -32.91
CA GLN A 624 13.87 -18.89 -33.64
C GLN A 624 13.55 -17.40 -33.88
N ALA A 625 14.60 -16.60 -33.86
CA ALA A 625 14.51 -15.20 -34.23
C ALA A 625 15.71 -14.80 -35.11
N THR A 626 15.47 -13.94 -36.09
CA THR A 626 16.50 -13.33 -36.93
C THR A 626 16.94 -12.01 -36.29
N VAL A 627 18.24 -11.78 -36.24
CA VAL A 627 18.83 -10.57 -35.69
C VAL A 627 18.71 -9.41 -36.67
N PHE A 628 18.10 -8.31 -36.25
CA PHE A 628 17.98 -7.09 -37.06
C PHE A 628 19.06 -6.06 -36.71
N PRO A 629 19.34 -5.12 -37.60
CA PRO A 629 20.17 -3.98 -37.27
C PRO A 629 19.56 -3.17 -36.10
N PRO A 630 20.40 -2.60 -35.20
CA PRO A 630 19.93 -1.77 -34.09
C PRO A 630 19.22 -0.50 -34.56
#